data_8b08e89955e9a85d13ccf4facde8b936
#
_entry.id   8b08e89955e9a85d13ccf4facde8b936
#
_cell.length_a   1.000
_cell.length_b   1.000
_cell.length_c   1.000
_cell.angle_alpha   90.00
_cell.angle_beta   90.00
_cell.angle_gamma   90.00
#
_symmetry.space_group_name_H-M   'P 1'
#
loop_
_entity.id
_entity.type
_entity.pdbx_description
1 polymer ?
#
loop_
_entity_poly.entity_id
_entity_poly.type
_entity_poly.pdbx_seq_one_letter_code
_entity_poly.pdbx_strand_id
1 'polypeptide(L)'
;MTREDFFAYCLSEYGTKPDYPFEEDFETAVFRHEKNQKWYALVMKVSRKKFGQDSDERIDVVNLKQPIEIFGSFGKDDGVYPAYHMNKLHWISVLLSEASSDTVKFLTGASFEATKDKKKRKIK
;
A
#
# COMPACT_ATOMS: atom_id res chain seq x y z
N MET A 1 7.33 -6.25 8.78
CA MET A 1 6.34 -7.25 8.30
C MET A 1 6.85 -7.99 7.09
N THR A 2 6.56 -9.26 7.01
CA THR A 2 6.70 -10.00 5.76
C THR A 2 5.46 -9.76 4.90
N ARG A 3 5.50 -10.23 3.67
CA ARG A 3 4.33 -10.22 2.77
C ARG A 3 3.16 -11.00 3.41
N GLU A 4 3.47 -12.16 3.98
CA GLU A 4 2.47 -13.01 4.63
C GLU A 4 1.85 -12.33 5.84
N ASP A 5 2.64 -11.60 6.61
CA ASP A 5 2.15 -10.82 7.74
C ASP A 5 1.18 -9.74 7.28
N PHE A 6 1.51 -9.06 6.19
CA PHE A 6 0.64 -8.02 5.63
C PHE A 6 -0.68 -8.61 5.14
N PHE A 7 -0.61 -9.76 4.46
CA PHE A 7 -1.81 -10.45 3.98
C PHE A 7 -2.72 -10.86 5.14
N ALA A 8 -2.11 -11.41 6.20
CA ALA A 8 -2.86 -11.80 7.40
C ALA A 8 -3.48 -10.59 8.10
N TYR A 9 -2.76 -9.47 8.12
CA TYR A 9 -3.26 -8.23 8.70
C TYR A 9 -4.48 -7.72 7.92
N CYS A 10 -4.42 -7.68 6.60
CA CYS A 10 -5.54 -7.21 5.79
C CYS A 10 -6.77 -8.12 5.92
N LEU A 11 -6.55 -9.42 6.05
CA LEU A 11 -7.65 -10.35 6.26
C LEU A 11 -8.30 -10.13 7.63
N SER A 12 -7.48 -10.00 8.67
CA SER A 12 -7.95 -9.83 10.04
C SER A 12 -8.65 -8.48 10.25
N GLU A 13 -8.04 -7.41 9.74
CA GLU A 13 -8.53 -6.05 9.99
C GLU A 13 -9.64 -5.63 9.04
N TYR A 14 -9.54 -6.00 7.77
CA TYR A 14 -10.45 -5.54 6.73
C TYR A 14 -11.26 -6.65 6.07
N GLY A 15 -11.02 -7.89 6.43
CA GLY A 15 -11.70 -9.03 5.82
C GLY A 15 -11.35 -9.22 4.35
N THR A 16 -10.22 -8.69 3.89
CA THR A 16 -9.86 -8.68 2.48
C THR A 16 -8.82 -9.74 2.16
N LYS A 17 -9.09 -10.52 1.12
CA LYS A 17 -8.12 -11.41 0.50
C LYS A 17 -7.58 -10.75 -0.76
N PRO A 18 -6.30 -10.96 -1.10
CA PRO A 18 -5.75 -10.37 -2.31
C PRO A 18 -6.28 -11.06 -3.55
N ASP A 19 -6.32 -10.31 -4.67
CA ASP A 19 -6.46 -10.94 -5.97
C ASP A 19 -5.22 -10.59 -6.82
N TYR A 20 -5.09 -11.26 -7.96
CA TYR A 20 -3.90 -11.16 -8.81
C TYR A 20 -4.37 -10.85 -10.23
N PRO A 21 -4.75 -9.58 -10.50
CA PRO A 21 -5.42 -9.21 -11.74
C PRO A 21 -4.48 -9.08 -12.95
N PHE A 22 -3.17 -9.14 -12.72
CA PHE A 22 -2.21 -8.95 -13.80
C PHE A 22 -1.84 -10.29 -14.41
N GLU A 23 -2.14 -10.44 -15.69
CA GLU A 23 -1.87 -11.68 -16.42
C GLU A 23 -0.39 -12.07 -16.31
N GLU A 24 -0.12 -13.33 -16.02
CA GLU A 24 1.22 -13.90 -15.88
C GLU A 24 2.05 -13.29 -14.75
N ASP A 25 1.47 -12.45 -13.91
CA ASP A 25 2.14 -11.90 -12.73
C ASP A 25 1.47 -12.44 -11.48
N PHE A 26 2.11 -13.41 -10.83
CA PHE A 26 1.61 -14.04 -9.61
C PHE A 26 2.23 -13.44 -8.34
N GLU A 27 3.07 -12.41 -8.49
CA GLU A 27 3.71 -11.73 -7.38
C GLU A 27 2.99 -10.45 -6.96
N THR A 28 2.31 -9.80 -7.90
CA THR A 28 1.63 -8.54 -7.63
C THR A 28 0.21 -8.81 -7.15
N ALA A 29 -0.04 -8.50 -5.89
CA ALA A 29 -1.31 -8.75 -5.24
C ALA A 29 -2.04 -7.42 -5.00
N VAL A 30 -3.34 -7.40 -5.28
CA VAL A 30 -4.17 -6.21 -5.13
C VAL A 30 -5.22 -6.43 -4.06
N PHE A 31 -5.37 -5.46 -3.18
CA PHE A 31 -6.39 -5.47 -2.14
C PHE A 31 -7.42 -4.40 -2.48
N ARG A 32 -8.67 -4.81 -2.63
CA ARG A 32 -9.78 -3.95 -3.05
C ARG A 32 -10.85 -3.84 -2.00
N HIS A 33 -11.56 -2.71 -2.03
CA HIS A 33 -12.81 -2.61 -1.30
C HIS A 33 -13.87 -3.48 -1.97
N GLU A 34 -14.64 -4.18 -1.18
CA GLU A 34 -15.70 -5.04 -1.69
C GLU A 34 -16.77 -4.24 -2.42
N LYS A 35 -17.16 -3.10 -1.88
CA LYS A 35 -18.25 -2.29 -2.44
C LYS A 35 -17.90 -1.59 -3.75
N ASN A 36 -16.80 -0.86 -3.79
CA ASN A 36 -16.49 -0.01 -4.94
C ASN A 36 -15.36 -0.56 -5.80
N GLN A 37 -14.73 -1.66 -5.40
CA GLN A 37 -13.63 -2.31 -6.09
C GLN A 37 -12.37 -1.43 -6.23
N LYS A 38 -12.31 -0.32 -5.53
CA LYS A 38 -11.11 0.53 -5.53
C LYS A 38 -9.98 -0.14 -4.78
N TRP A 39 -8.77 -0.01 -5.30
CA TRP A 39 -7.59 -0.56 -4.67
C TRP A 39 -7.21 0.30 -3.47
N TYR A 40 -6.92 -0.34 -2.33
CA TYR A 40 -6.35 0.36 -1.19
C TYR A 40 -4.92 -0.08 -0.90
N ALA A 41 -4.48 -1.19 -1.47
CA ALA A 41 -3.10 -1.65 -1.35
C ALA A 41 -2.71 -2.48 -2.57
N LEU A 42 -1.46 -2.31 -2.99
CA LEU A 42 -0.86 -3.08 -4.08
C LEU A 42 0.48 -3.58 -3.59
N VAL A 43 0.62 -4.89 -3.43
CA VAL A 43 1.85 -5.53 -2.95
C VAL A 43 2.62 -6.09 -4.13
N MET A 44 3.88 -5.73 -4.24
CA MET A 44 4.72 -6.15 -5.38
C MET A 44 6.14 -6.41 -4.94
N LYS A 45 6.90 -7.13 -5.79
CA LYS A 45 8.35 -7.32 -5.63
C LYS A 45 9.06 -6.26 -6.46
N VAL A 46 9.94 -5.50 -5.84
CA VAL A 46 10.67 -4.41 -6.51
C VAL A 46 12.13 -4.44 -6.08
N SER A 47 13.04 -4.22 -7.04
CA SER A 47 14.46 -4.11 -6.74
C SER A 47 14.73 -2.88 -5.86
N ARG A 48 15.58 -3.01 -4.86
CA ARG A 48 15.99 -1.92 -3.98
C ARG A 48 16.57 -0.73 -4.74
N LYS A 49 17.15 -0.96 -5.91
CA LYS A 49 17.68 0.12 -6.77
C LYS A 49 16.62 1.14 -7.16
N LYS A 50 15.37 0.72 -7.28
CA LYS A 50 14.28 1.62 -7.65
C LYS A 50 13.99 2.66 -6.56
N PHE A 51 14.52 2.45 -5.37
CA PHE A 51 14.38 3.35 -4.23
C PHE A 51 15.70 4.04 -3.88
N GLY A 52 16.68 4.03 -4.80
CA GLY A 52 17.96 4.69 -4.60
C GLY A 52 18.93 3.91 -3.74
N GLN A 53 18.65 2.64 -3.46
CA GLN A 53 19.55 1.79 -2.67
C GLN A 53 20.51 1.03 -3.59
N ASP A 54 21.70 0.76 -3.09
CA ASP A 54 22.76 0.10 -3.88
C ASP A 54 22.65 -1.42 -3.76
N SER A 55 21.58 -1.98 -4.32
CA SER A 55 21.34 -3.41 -4.29
C SER A 55 20.29 -3.79 -5.34
N ASP A 56 20.49 -4.92 -5.98
CA ASP A 56 19.51 -5.50 -6.90
C ASP A 56 18.49 -6.40 -6.19
N GLU A 57 18.62 -6.56 -4.89
CA GLU A 57 17.70 -7.41 -4.13
C GLU A 57 16.26 -6.99 -4.35
N ARG A 58 15.41 -7.96 -4.67
CA ARG A 58 13.97 -7.74 -4.83
C ARG A 58 13.28 -7.91 -3.49
N ILE A 59 12.53 -6.92 -3.08
CA ILE A 59 11.87 -6.87 -1.78
C ILE A 59 10.38 -6.64 -1.93
N ASP A 60 9.64 -6.98 -0.89
CA ASP A 60 8.20 -6.75 -0.86
C ASP A 60 7.91 -5.30 -0.53
N VAL A 61 7.14 -4.67 -1.41
CA VAL A 61 6.75 -3.27 -1.30
C VAL A 61 5.24 -3.19 -1.38
N VAL A 62 4.63 -2.37 -0.52
CA VAL A 62 3.21 -2.10 -0.63
C VAL A 62 3.02 -0.65 -1.05
N ASN A 63 2.25 -0.45 -2.12
CA ASN A 63 1.82 0.88 -2.53
C ASN A 63 0.48 1.18 -1.87
N LEU A 64 0.41 2.34 -1.24
CA LEU A 64 -0.77 2.79 -0.49
C LEU A 64 -1.13 4.20 -0.92
N LYS A 65 -2.42 4.48 -0.95
CA LYS A 65 -2.88 5.83 -1.25
C LYS A 65 -2.64 6.74 -0.04
N GLN A 66 -2.07 7.90 -0.30
CA GLN A 66 -1.74 8.86 0.74
C GLN A 66 -2.73 10.01 0.72
N PRO A 67 -3.53 10.19 1.79
CA PRO A 67 -4.37 11.38 1.90
C PRO A 67 -3.51 12.63 2.03
N ILE A 68 -4.03 13.76 1.57
CA ILE A 68 -3.29 15.02 1.60
C ILE A 68 -2.91 15.43 3.03
N GLU A 69 -3.72 15.06 4.02
CA GLU A 69 -3.53 15.41 5.42
C GLU A 69 -2.23 14.84 6.02
N ILE A 70 -1.75 13.74 5.45
CA ILE A 70 -0.51 13.12 5.93
C ILE A 70 0.63 13.22 4.93
N PHE A 71 0.43 14.00 3.85
CA PHE A 71 1.46 14.20 2.84
C PHE A 71 2.73 14.75 3.48
N GLY A 72 3.86 14.06 3.25
CA GLY A 72 5.14 14.47 3.79
C GLY A 72 5.40 14.12 5.26
N SER A 73 4.44 13.46 5.92
CA SER A 73 4.62 13.07 7.33
C SER A 73 5.58 11.91 7.53
N PHE A 74 5.83 11.14 6.49
CA PHE A 74 6.71 9.98 6.53
C PHE A 74 7.73 10.09 5.40
N GLY A 75 8.91 9.55 5.62
CA GLY A 75 10.01 9.60 4.65
C GLY A 75 10.84 8.33 4.64
N LYS A 76 12.01 8.41 4.00
CA LYS A 76 12.92 7.26 3.82
C LYS A 76 13.32 6.60 5.12
N ASP A 77 13.46 7.39 6.19
CA ASP A 77 13.84 6.86 7.50
C ASP A 77 12.73 5.97 8.09
N ASP A 78 11.50 6.13 7.61
CA ASP A 78 10.36 5.32 8.02
C ASP A 78 10.11 4.16 7.06
N GLY A 79 10.96 4.01 6.04
CA GLY A 79 10.75 3.01 4.98
C GLY A 79 9.70 3.43 3.96
N VAL A 80 9.42 4.74 3.86
CA VAL A 80 8.39 5.30 2.98
C VAL A 80 9.04 6.14 1.90
N TYR A 81 8.68 5.85 0.64
CA TYR A 81 9.29 6.46 -0.54
C TYR A 81 8.21 6.94 -1.50
N PRO A 82 8.54 7.86 -2.42
CA PRO A 82 7.63 8.17 -3.52
C PRO A 82 7.21 6.90 -4.26
N ALA A 83 5.97 6.83 -4.68
CA ALA A 83 5.41 5.60 -5.24
C ALA A 83 6.15 5.15 -6.50
N TYR A 84 6.45 3.86 -6.54
CA TYR A 84 6.96 3.19 -7.72
C TYR A 84 5.78 2.79 -8.62
N HIS A 85 5.83 3.17 -9.89
CA HIS A 85 4.82 2.85 -10.91
C HIS A 85 3.42 3.40 -10.68
N MET A 86 3.25 4.35 -9.76
CA MET A 86 1.96 4.99 -9.53
C MET A 86 2.14 6.49 -9.34
N ASN A 87 1.04 7.22 -9.40
CA ASN A 87 1.06 8.68 -9.26
C ASN A 87 1.63 9.08 -7.90
N LYS A 88 2.77 9.75 -7.92
CA LYS A 88 3.51 10.13 -6.71
C LYS A 88 2.83 11.22 -5.88
N LEU A 89 1.83 11.90 -6.44
CA LEU A 89 1.06 12.89 -5.69
C LEU A 89 0.04 12.23 -4.76
N HIS A 90 -0.39 11.00 -5.09
CA HIS A 90 -1.47 10.34 -4.37
C HIS A 90 -1.08 9.01 -3.75
N TRP A 91 0.06 8.45 -4.15
CA TRP A 91 0.49 7.13 -3.70
C TRP A 91 1.90 7.16 -3.16
N ILE A 92 2.18 6.26 -2.23
CA ILE A 92 3.51 6.06 -1.64
C ILE A 92 3.87 4.60 -1.75
N SER A 93 5.17 4.31 -1.71
CA SER A 93 5.69 2.94 -1.62
C SER A 93 6.26 2.73 -0.22
N VAL A 94 5.79 1.69 0.45
CA VAL A 94 6.25 1.33 1.80
C VAL A 94 7.02 0.03 1.69
N LEU A 95 8.28 0.04 2.11
CA LEU A 95 9.14 -1.14 2.08
C LEU A 95 8.86 -1.95 3.35
N LEU A 96 8.22 -3.09 3.20
CA LEU A 96 7.75 -3.88 4.35
C LEU A 96 8.87 -4.30 5.29
N SER A 97 10.07 -4.56 4.75
CA SER A 97 11.20 -4.97 5.57
C SER A 97 11.86 -3.81 6.34
N GLU A 98 11.58 -2.56 5.96
CA GLU A 98 12.20 -1.39 6.58
C GLU A 98 11.24 -0.62 7.47
N ALA A 99 9.98 -0.54 7.07
CA ALA A 99 8.97 0.18 7.84
C ALA A 99 8.58 -0.60 9.09
N SER A 100 8.29 0.11 10.18
CA SER A 100 7.77 -0.54 11.38
C SER A 100 6.36 -1.07 11.12
N SER A 101 5.96 -2.10 11.88
CA SER A 101 4.59 -2.62 11.77
C SER A 101 3.55 -1.54 12.04
N ASP A 102 3.82 -0.66 13.00
CA ASP A 102 2.90 0.42 13.33
C ASP A 102 2.75 1.40 12.17
N THR A 103 3.87 1.74 11.50
CA THR A 103 3.83 2.60 10.31
C THR A 103 3.03 1.95 9.20
N VAL A 104 3.28 0.66 8.93
CA VAL A 104 2.54 -0.07 7.89
C VAL A 104 1.04 -0.08 8.19
N LYS A 105 0.67 -0.39 9.42
CA LYS A 105 -0.75 -0.45 9.82
C LYS A 105 -1.42 0.92 9.74
N PHE A 106 -0.74 1.96 10.21
CA PHE A 106 -1.27 3.32 10.16
C PHE A 106 -1.52 3.76 8.71
N LEU A 107 -0.52 3.58 7.86
CA LEU A 107 -0.61 4.02 6.46
C LEU A 107 -1.61 3.17 5.66
N THR A 108 -1.71 1.89 5.96
CA THR A 108 -2.72 1.02 5.34
C THR A 108 -4.13 1.48 5.72
N GLY A 109 -4.33 1.80 7.00
CA GLY A 109 -5.61 2.34 7.46
C GLY A 109 -5.97 3.66 6.79
N ALA A 110 -5.00 4.54 6.64
CA ALA A 110 -5.20 5.82 5.95
C ALA A 110 -5.60 5.61 4.49
N SER A 111 -4.93 4.66 3.80
CA SER A 111 -5.25 4.31 2.42
C SER A 111 -6.65 3.71 2.31
N PHE A 112 -6.99 2.80 3.22
CA PHE A 112 -8.29 2.17 3.25
C PHE A 112 -9.40 3.23 3.38
N GLU A 113 -9.25 4.17 4.31
CA GLU A 113 -10.23 5.23 4.50
C GLU A 113 -10.30 6.19 3.29
N ALA A 114 -9.15 6.50 2.68
CA ALA A 114 -9.09 7.42 1.55
C ALA A 114 -9.75 6.86 0.29
N THR A 115 -9.82 5.53 0.16
CA THR A 115 -10.34 4.87 -1.04
C THR A 115 -11.73 4.27 -0.85
N LYS A 116 -12.23 4.27 0.37
CA LYS A 116 -13.53 3.72 0.70
C LYS A 116 -14.64 4.62 0.16
N ASP A 117 -15.81 4.03 -0.11
CA ASP A 117 -16.97 4.80 -0.53
C ASP A 117 -17.37 5.78 0.55
N LYS A 118 -17.44 7.05 0.15
CA LYS A 118 -17.99 8.07 1.02
C LYS A 118 -19.51 8.06 0.86
N LYS A 119 -20.22 7.89 1.97
CA LYS A 119 -21.66 8.13 1.95
C LYS A 119 -21.89 9.52 1.42
N LYS A 120 -22.74 9.63 0.38
CA LYS A 120 -23.20 10.95 -0.04
C LYS A 120 -23.79 11.65 1.15
N ARG A 121 -23.25 12.81 1.48
CA ARG A 121 -23.90 13.68 2.43
C ARG A 121 -25.28 13.97 1.90
N LYS A 122 -26.27 13.71 2.72
CA LYS A 122 -27.61 14.18 2.39
C LYS A 122 -27.60 15.69 2.52
N ILE A 123 -27.76 16.34 1.41
CA ILE A 123 -27.98 17.77 1.38
C ILE A 123 -29.44 17.99 1.64
N LYS A 124 -29.70 18.75 2.63
CA LYS A 124 -31.08 19.09 2.96
C LYS A 124 -31.46 20.37 2.31
#